data_436fec2c40b408343f1bbe966d060c79
#
_entry.id   436fec2c40b408343f1bbe966d060c79
#
_cell.length_a   1.000
_cell.length_b   1.000
_cell.length_c   1.000
_cell.angle_alpha   90.00
_cell.angle_beta   90.00
_cell.angle_gamma   90.00
#
_symmetry.space_group_name_H-M   'P 1'
#
loop_
_entity.id
_entity.type
_entity.pdbx_description
1 polymer ?
#
loop_
_entity_poly.entity_id
_entity_poly.type
_entity_poly.pdbx_seq_one_letter_code
_entity_poly.pdbx_strand_id
1 'polypeptide(L)'
;MLLRIGVLAFGIPPFFYPFVSDTATLTALRFMHGLATAIFAPSALATVAELYKERRGAALGTYTACTQAGSLLGPVIGGWLYYQAGFPATFVTAGIFGSIALVIFFSLQLNPPPPRGEKGMAPLIADMLKGFRIVARNTRVLVTSTMDGAKMIANGALMAFLPIYGLSVGLNPGEVGLLFGVQGITSFFSKPIMGRVSDRVGRKPLILTGLFICAGTFVLIPHATWFPALLLLSAGFGYGEAVVTSSTSAFVADLSELKTLGAGMGMQGTIGDIGHASGPLLAGVLIASMNYQNAFAIIASLQILAAGLFWLTMRRYQ
;
A
#
# COMPACT_ATOMS: atom_id res chain seq x y z
N MET A 1 12.88 -5.36 22.09
CA MET A 1 13.37 -3.96 22.08
C MET A 1 12.84 -3.21 20.85
N LEU A 2 13.07 -3.67 19.62
CA LEU A 2 12.65 -3.00 18.36
C LEU A 2 11.14 -2.69 18.30
N LEU A 3 10.28 -3.63 18.70
CA LEU A 3 8.84 -3.42 18.71
C LEU A 3 8.42 -2.27 19.64
N ARG A 4 9.04 -2.13 20.82
CA ARG A 4 8.77 -1.02 21.76
C ARG A 4 9.14 0.34 21.14
N ILE A 5 10.31 0.40 20.50
CA ILE A 5 10.76 1.62 19.79
C ILE A 5 9.79 1.95 18.66
N GLY A 6 9.38 0.95 17.87
CA GLY A 6 8.43 1.14 16.78
C GLY A 6 7.08 1.68 17.23
N VAL A 7 6.50 1.14 18.31
CA VAL A 7 5.20 1.61 18.85
C VAL A 7 5.30 3.05 19.36
N LEU A 8 6.38 3.42 20.08
CA LEU A 8 6.63 4.80 20.54
C LEU A 8 6.75 5.76 19.35
N ALA A 9 7.55 5.37 18.36
CA ALA A 9 7.78 6.17 17.17
C ALA A 9 6.54 6.29 16.27
N PHE A 10 5.50 5.47 16.47
CA PHE A 10 4.20 5.55 15.81
C PHE A 10 3.21 6.48 16.53
N GLY A 11 3.18 6.42 17.86
CA GLY A 11 2.19 7.14 18.67
C GLY A 11 2.53 8.60 18.92
N ILE A 12 3.81 8.97 18.93
CA ILE A 12 4.27 10.32 19.31
C ILE A 12 4.20 11.34 18.15
N PRO A 13 4.66 11.05 16.92
CA PRO A 13 4.72 12.03 15.83
C PRO A 13 3.40 12.72 15.49
N PRO A 14 2.21 12.10 15.58
CA PRO A 14 0.96 12.78 15.27
C PRO A 14 0.72 14.06 16.07
N PHE A 15 1.18 14.13 17.31
CA PHE A 15 1.03 15.35 18.14
C PHE A 15 1.86 16.53 17.66
N PHE A 16 2.89 16.31 16.86
CA PHE A 16 3.76 17.36 16.36
C PHE A 16 3.30 17.99 15.05
N TYR A 17 2.48 17.27 14.25
CA TYR A 17 2.00 17.80 12.97
C TYR A 17 1.26 19.14 13.07
N PRO A 18 0.44 19.43 14.11
CA PRO A 18 -0.22 20.72 14.25
C PRO A 18 0.73 21.92 14.41
N PHE A 19 1.97 21.70 14.84
CA PHE A 19 2.97 22.73 15.09
C PHE A 19 3.95 22.94 13.94
N VAL A 20 3.82 22.15 12.88
CA VAL A 20 4.71 22.22 11.72
C VAL A 20 4.25 23.34 10.79
N SER A 21 5.13 24.32 10.55
CA SER A 21 4.87 25.49 9.71
C SER A 21 5.69 25.52 8.41
N ASP A 22 6.70 24.66 8.28
CA ASP A 22 7.61 24.65 7.13
C ASP A 22 7.79 23.24 6.54
N THR A 23 8.18 23.18 5.25
CA THR A 23 8.33 21.95 4.50
C THR A 23 9.48 21.08 5.01
N ALA A 24 10.57 21.66 5.50
CA ALA A 24 11.74 20.91 5.96
C ALA A 24 11.40 20.14 7.25
N THR A 25 10.76 20.81 8.22
CA THR A 25 10.30 20.21 9.47
C THR A 25 9.25 19.13 9.19
N LEU A 26 8.31 19.38 8.24
CA LEU A 26 7.35 18.37 7.82
C LEU A 26 8.03 17.12 7.25
N THR A 27 9.01 17.33 6.37
CA THR A 27 9.76 16.23 5.74
C THR A 27 10.53 15.42 6.77
N ALA A 28 11.21 16.09 7.72
CA ALA A 28 11.92 15.42 8.80
C ALA A 28 10.97 14.59 9.68
N LEU A 29 9.82 15.15 10.07
CA LEU A 29 8.82 14.46 10.87
C LEU A 29 8.22 13.24 10.11
N ARG A 30 7.95 13.40 8.83
CA ARG A 30 7.48 12.31 7.95
C ARG A 30 8.53 11.21 7.79
N PHE A 31 9.81 11.58 7.65
CA PHE A 31 10.90 10.62 7.58
C PHE A 31 11.00 9.80 8.89
N MET A 32 10.96 10.45 10.04
CA MET A 32 10.98 9.79 11.33
C MET A 32 9.78 8.84 11.51
N HIS A 33 8.59 9.29 11.12
CA HIS A 33 7.37 8.49 11.20
C HIS A 33 7.41 7.30 10.21
N GLY A 34 7.95 7.49 9.01
CA GLY A 34 8.17 6.42 8.02
C GLY A 34 9.17 5.36 8.52
N LEU A 35 10.27 5.80 9.17
CA LEU A 35 11.25 4.90 9.77
C LEU A 35 10.62 4.05 10.89
N ALA A 36 9.72 4.65 11.67
CA ALA A 36 8.94 3.92 12.68
C ALA A 36 8.11 2.79 12.06
N THR A 37 7.45 3.06 10.94
CA THR A 37 6.68 2.05 10.19
C THR A 37 7.56 0.91 9.70
N ALA A 38 8.72 1.24 9.15
CA ALA A 38 9.68 0.26 8.65
C ALA A 38 10.22 -0.69 9.74
N ILE A 39 10.30 -0.21 10.98
CA ILE A 39 10.73 -1.02 12.14
C ILE A 39 9.55 -1.80 12.73
N PHE A 40 8.40 -1.15 12.87
CA PHE A 40 7.23 -1.70 13.57
C PHE A 40 6.61 -2.88 12.82
N ALA A 41 6.31 -2.72 11.52
CA ALA A 41 5.53 -3.69 10.77
C ALA A 41 6.17 -5.11 10.74
N PRO A 42 7.45 -5.28 10.37
CA PRO A 42 8.07 -6.60 10.38
C PRO A 42 8.25 -7.15 11.80
N SER A 43 8.53 -6.27 12.79
CA SER A 43 8.68 -6.69 14.18
C SER A 43 7.36 -7.17 14.78
N ALA A 44 6.24 -6.54 14.44
CA ALA A 44 4.91 -6.94 14.89
C ALA A 44 4.50 -8.29 14.27
N LEU A 45 4.68 -8.47 12.95
CA LEU A 45 4.41 -9.73 12.27
C LEU A 45 5.24 -10.88 12.85
N ALA A 46 6.53 -10.67 13.09
CA ALA A 46 7.40 -11.66 13.70
C ALA A 46 6.93 -12.04 15.11
N THR A 47 6.58 -11.04 15.93
CA THR A 47 6.09 -11.26 17.30
C THR A 47 4.78 -12.06 17.32
N VAL A 48 3.81 -11.70 16.47
CA VAL A 48 2.55 -12.44 16.34
C VAL A 48 2.82 -13.90 15.90
N ALA A 49 3.69 -14.09 14.92
CA ALA A 49 4.06 -15.42 14.44
C ALA A 49 4.76 -16.30 15.49
N GLU A 50 5.48 -15.68 16.44
CA GLU A 50 6.15 -16.40 17.54
C GLU A 50 5.25 -16.69 18.73
N LEU A 51 4.35 -15.77 19.07
CA LEU A 51 3.41 -15.94 20.17
C LEU A 51 2.37 -17.05 19.87
N TYR A 52 1.94 -17.17 18.62
CA TYR A 52 0.88 -18.09 18.21
C TYR A 52 1.40 -19.21 17.28
N LYS A 53 2.42 -19.96 17.71
CA LYS A 53 3.08 -21.01 16.89
C LYS A 53 2.10 -22.06 16.36
N GLU A 54 1.14 -22.51 17.18
CA GLU A 54 0.17 -23.55 16.82
C GLU A 54 -0.95 -23.04 15.90
N ARG A 55 -1.28 -21.73 15.96
CA ARG A 55 -2.35 -21.09 15.19
C ARG A 55 -1.82 -19.91 14.37
N ARG A 56 -0.58 -20.01 13.89
CA ARG A 56 0.15 -18.92 13.23
C ARG A 56 -0.65 -18.27 12.09
N GLY A 57 -1.27 -19.10 11.22
CA GLY A 57 -2.05 -18.59 10.09
C GLY A 57 -3.25 -17.75 10.52
N ALA A 58 -4.02 -18.23 11.50
CA ALA A 58 -5.17 -17.49 12.03
C ALA A 58 -4.75 -16.19 12.71
N ALA A 59 -3.67 -16.20 13.51
CA ALA A 59 -3.18 -15.02 14.21
C ALA A 59 -2.65 -13.95 13.25
N LEU A 60 -1.86 -14.33 12.25
CA LEU A 60 -1.38 -13.42 11.21
C LEU A 60 -2.53 -12.89 10.35
N GLY A 61 -3.52 -13.73 10.04
CA GLY A 61 -4.73 -13.32 9.34
C GLY A 61 -5.53 -12.27 10.13
N THR A 62 -5.72 -12.47 11.43
CA THR A 62 -6.39 -11.49 12.31
C THR A 62 -5.60 -10.18 12.38
N TYR A 63 -4.28 -10.25 12.56
CA TYR A 63 -3.43 -9.06 12.55
C TYR A 63 -3.55 -8.28 11.25
N THR A 64 -3.49 -8.97 10.11
CA THR A 64 -3.63 -8.34 8.79
C THR A 64 -5.02 -7.74 8.59
N ALA A 65 -6.08 -8.42 9.05
CA ALA A 65 -7.44 -7.89 8.98
C ALA A 65 -7.60 -6.62 9.83
N CYS A 66 -7.03 -6.57 11.03
CA CYS A 66 -7.05 -5.38 11.88
C CYS A 66 -6.29 -4.19 11.24
N THR A 67 -5.10 -4.45 10.67
CA THR A 67 -4.34 -3.39 9.99
C THR A 67 -5.06 -2.88 8.74
N GLN A 68 -5.69 -3.75 7.98
CA GLN A 68 -6.53 -3.39 6.83
C GLN A 68 -7.75 -2.56 7.26
N ALA A 69 -8.44 -2.95 8.35
CA ALA A 69 -9.56 -2.18 8.87
C ALA A 69 -9.15 -0.75 9.25
N GLY A 70 -7.98 -0.59 9.89
CA GLY A 70 -7.42 0.72 10.20
C GLY A 70 -7.13 1.54 8.94
N SER A 71 -6.57 0.93 7.91
CA SER A 71 -6.30 1.59 6.62
C SER A 71 -7.57 2.00 5.87
N LEU A 72 -8.67 1.25 6.03
CA LEU A 72 -9.97 1.57 5.43
C LEU A 72 -10.69 2.70 6.18
N LEU A 73 -10.68 2.64 7.51
CA LEU A 73 -11.41 3.59 8.36
C LEU A 73 -10.65 4.92 8.52
N GLY A 74 -9.32 4.88 8.46
CA GLY A 74 -8.46 6.03 8.66
C GLY A 74 -8.82 7.25 7.78
N PRO A 75 -8.87 7.13 6.45
CA PRO A 75 -9.24 8.25 5.57
C PRO A 75 -10.67 8.76 5.80
N VAL A 76 -11.61 7.87 6.08
CA VAL A 76 -13.02 8.25 6.32
C VAL A 76 -13.15 9.04 7.61
N ILE A 77 -12.61 8.49 8.71
CA ILE A 77 -12.65 9.15 10.02
C ILE A 77 -11.81 10.43 9.99
N GLY A 78 -10.61 10.37 9.41
CA GLY A 78 -9.71 11.51 9.30
C GLY A 78 -10.29 12.64 8.45
N GLY A 79 -10.91 12.33 7.32
CA GLY A 79 -11.57 13.31 6.46
C GLY A 79 -12.77 13.96 7.15
N TRP A 80 -13.60 13.17 7.86
CA TRP A 80 -14.72 13.68 8.62
C TRP A 80 -14.29 14.56 9.81
N LEU A 81 -13.27 14.13 10.57
CA LEU A 81 -12.70 14.93 11.66
C LEU A 81 -12.10 16.24 11.15
N TYR A 82 -11.38 16.19 10.04
CA TYR A 82 -10.82 17.37 9.42
C TYR A 82 -11.91 18.36 9.01
N TYR A 83 -13.01 17.88 8.44
CA TYR A 83 -14.14 18.70 8.05
C TYR A 83 -14.83 19.36 9.26
N GLN A 84 -15.03 18.63 10.36
CA GLN A 84 -15.76 19.11 11.54
C GLN A 84 -14.90 19.95 12.49
N ALA A 85 -13.64 19.59 12.70
CA ALA A 85 -12.80 20.13 13.76
C ALA A 85 -11.43 20.64 13.27
N GLY A 86 -11.16 20.54 11.97
CA GLY A 86 -9.95 21.07 11.34
C GLY A 86 -8.71 20.21 11.51
N PHE A 87 -7.60 20.69 10.93
CA PHE A 87 -6.34 20.00 10.86
C PHE A 87 -5.75 19.61 12.24
N PRO A 88 -5.66 20.52 13.25
CA PRO A 88 -5.08 20.17 14.53
C PRO A 88 -5.82 19.05 15.25
N ALA A 89 -7.15 19.10 15.28
CA ALA A 89 -7.99 18.11 15.96
C ALA A 89 -7.83 16.71 15.33
N THR A 90 -7.69 16.63 14.02
CA THR A 90 -7.48 15.35 13.31
C THR A 90 -6.20 14.68 13.76
N PHE A 91 -5.09 15.42 13.83
CA PHE A 91 -3.79 14.85 14.22
C PHE A 91 -3.71 14.58 15.73
N VAL A 92 -4.30 15.42 16.57
CA VAL A 92 -4.39 15.16 18.02
C VAL A 92 -5.20 13.88 18.26
N THR A 93 -6.32 13.68 17.57
CA THR A 93 -7.12 12.44 17.67
C THR A 93 -6.32 11.23 17.23
N ALA A 94 -5.55 11.30 16.14
CA ALA A 94 -4.65 10.22 15.71
C ALA A 94 -3.60 9.93 16.79
N GLY A 95 -3.02 10.96 17.42
CA GLY A 95 -2.10 10.84 18.54
C GLY A 95 -2.72 10.18 19.78
N ILE A 96 -3.98 10.50 20.08
CA ILE A 96 -4.73 9.88 21.19
C ILE A 96 -4.90 8.37 20.94
N PHE A 97 -5.34 7.97 19.71
CA PHE A 97 -5.41 6.55 19.36
C PHE A 97 -4.06 5.86 19.43
N GLY A 98 -2.99 6.53 18.99
CA GLY A 98 -1.62 6.04 19.13
C GLY A 98 -1.22 5.86 20.61
N SER A 99 -1.58 6.82 21.46
CA SER A 99 -1.32 6.76 22.91
C SER A 99 -2.11 5.64 23.61
N ILE A 100 -3.36 5.43 23.23
CA ILE A 100 -4.17 4.29 23.72
C ILE A 100 -3.50 2.97 23.32
N ALA A 101 -3.07 2.85 22.06
CA ALA A 101 -2.34 1.67 21.60
C ALA A 101 -1.03 1.46 22.38
N LEU A 102 -0.30 2.54 22.72
CA LEU A 102 0.88 2.50 23.56
C LEU A 102 0.57 1.96 24.95
N VAL A 103 -0.46 2.50 25.61
CA VAL A 103 -0.87 2.06 26.96
C VAL A 103 -1.23 0.57 26.94
N ILE A 104 -2.05 0.15 25.98
CA ILE A 104 -2.41 -1.27 25.81
C ILE A 104 -1.15 -2.11 25.57
N PHE A 105 -0.27 -1.68 24.69
CA PHE A 105 0.94 -2.42 24.37
C PHE A 105 1.86 -2.61 25.61
N PHE A 106 2.07 -1.55 26.40
CA PHE A 106 2.90 -1.63 27.60
C PHE A 106 2.22 -2.35 28.76
N SER A 107 0.89 -2.42 28.80
CA SER A 107 0.15 -3.23 29.77
C SER A 107 0.24 -4.74 29.47
N LEU A 108 0.49 -5.11 28.20
CA LEU A 108 0.72 -6.48 27.81
C LEU A 108 2.12 -6.92 28.28
N GLN A 109 2.18 -7.84 29.24
CA GLN A 109 3.42 -8.49 29.65
C GLN A 109 3.90 -9.46 28.57
N LEU A 110 4.37 -8.90 27.44
CA LEU A 110 4.96 -9.70 26.39
C LEU A 110 6.32 -10.21 26.87
N ASN A 111 6.39 -11.47 27.29
CA ASN A 111 7.65 -12.15 27.49
C ASN A 111 8.21 -12.48 26.10
N PRO A 112 9.24 -11.76 25.62
CA PRO A 112 9.84 -12.11 24.36
C PRO A 112 10.39 -13.52 24.46
N PRO A 113 10.16 -14.38 23.45
CA PRO A 113 10.81 -15.68 23.42
C PRO A 113 12.32 -15.50 23.50
N PRO A 114 13.04 -16.45 24.14
CA PRO A 114 14.49 -16.38 24.24
C PRO A 114 15.07 -16.21 22.83
N PRO A 115 16.15 -15.43 22.69
CA PRO A 115 16.78 -15.22 21.39
C PRO A 115 17.10 -16.59 20.78
N ARG A 116 16.51 -16.90 19.63
CA ARG A 116 16.86 -18.12 18.89
C ARG A 116 18.33 -18.05 18.58
N GLY A 117 19.03 -19.12 18.93
CA GLY A 117 20.47 -19.29 18.81
C GLY A 117 21.05 -18.61 17.57
N GLU A 118 22.08 -17.86 17.81
CA GLU A 118 22.74 -16.89 16.96
C GLU A 118 23.13 -17.44 15.57
N LYS A 119 22.20 -17.45 14.64
CA LYS A 119 22.64 -17.14 13.27
C LYS A 119 22.75 -15.63 13.24
N GLY A 120 23.98 -15.13 13.31
CA GLY A 120 24.24 -13.70 13.27
C GLY A 120 23.51 -13.02 12.13
N MET A 121 23.23 -11.73 12.23
CA MET A 121 22.51 -10.94 11.21
C MET A 121 23.14 -11.11 9.80
N ALA A 122 24.45 -11.31 9.75
CA ALA A 122 25.20 -11.44 8.50
C ALA A 122 24.78 -12.65 7.63
N PRO A 123 24.65 -13.89 8.13
CA PRO A 123 24.17 -15.01 7.30
C PRO A 123 22.70 -14.84 6.89
N LEU A 124 21.85 -14.22 7.71
CA LEU A 124 20.46 -13.94 7.35
C LEU A 124 20.40 -12.96 6.17
N ILE A 125 21.16 -11.88 6.23
CA ILE A 125 21.27 -10.91 5.14
C ILE A 125 21.84 -11.56 3.88
N ALA A 126 22.88 -12.40 4.03
CA ALA A 126 23.47 -13.12 2.91
C ALA A 126 22.47 -14.07 2.22
N ASP A 127 21.67 -14.80 3.00
CA ASP A 127 20.61 -15.68 2.47
C ASP A 127 19.50 -14.88 1.79
N MET A 128 19.09 -13.74 2.37
CA MET A 128 18.15 -12.82 1.73
C MET A 128 18.70 -12.28 0.40
N LEU A 129 19.92 -11.76 0.38
CA LEU A 129 20.55 -11.22 -0.83
C LEU A 129 20.73 -12.29 -1.91
N LYS A 130 21.08 -13.53 -1.50
CA LYS A 130 21.15 -14.67 -2.41
C LYS A 130 19.78 -14.99 -3.01
N GLY A 131 18.72 -15.03 -2.19
CA GLY A 131 17.36 -15.21 -2.65
C GLY A 131 16.92 -14.12 -3.62
N PHE A 132 17.17 -12.86 -3.29
CA PHE A 132 16.91 -11.71 -4.17
C PHE A 132 17.67 -11.81 -5.50
N ARG A 133 18.94 -12.20 -5.48
CA ARG A 133 19.74 -12.36 -6.69
C ARG A 133 19.21 -13.48 -7.61
N ILE A 134 18.69 -14.57 -7.04
CA ILE A 134 18.07 -15.66 -7.79
C ILE A 134 16.79 -15.17 -8.47
N VAL A 135 15.94 -14.50 -7.71
CA VAL A 135 14.64 -13.96 -8.21
C VAL A 135 14.86 -12.86 -9.24
N ALA A 136 15.87 -11.98 -9.04
CA ALA A 136 16.22 -10.92 -10.00
C ALA A 136 16.66 -11.47 -11.38
N ARG A 137 17.06 -12.73 -11.48
CA ARG A 137 17.34 -13.41 -12.75
C ARG A 137 16.10 -14.03 -13.40
N ASN A 138 15.01 -14.15 -12.65
CA ASN A 138 13.74 -14.67 -13.18
C ASN A 138 12.93 -13.52 -13.80
N THR A 139 13.10 -13.33 -15.10
CA THR A 139 12.41 -12.28 -15.87
C THR A 139 10.89 -12.34 -15.71
N ARG A 140 10.30 -13.55 -15.55
CA ARG A 140 8.85 -13.69 -15.40
C ARG A 140 8.37 -13.08 -14.08
N VAL A 141 9.09 -13.35 -12.99
CA VAL A 141 8.77 -12.78 -11.66
C VAL A 141 8.94 -11.27 -11.70
N LEU A 142 10.06 -10.77 -12.28
CA LEU A 142 10.29 -9.32 -12.41
C LEU A 142 9.17 -8.64 -13.21
N VAL A 143 8.87 -9.13 -14.41
CA VAL A 143 7.83 -8.55 -15.26
C VAL A 143 6.45 -8.60 -14.57
N THR A 144 6.13 -9.69 -13.85
CA THR A 144 4.89 -9.76 -13.09
C THR A 144 4.87 -8.73 -11.95
N SER A 145 5.98 -8.58 -11.23
CA SER A 145 6.10 -7.61 -10.13
C SER A 145 6.02 -6.16 -10.63
N THR A 146 6.53 -5.87 -11.84
CA THR A 146 6.39 -4.52 -12.42
C THR A 146 4.94 -4.16 -12.76
N MET A 147 4.04 -5.14 -12.95
CA MET A 147 2.60 -4.87 -13.11
C MET A 147 2.00 -4.29 -11.81
N ASP A 148 2.35 -4.89 -10.69
CA ASP A 148 1.96 -4.36 -9.39
C ASP A 148 2.59 -2.98 -9.13
N GLY A 149 3.88 -2.80 -9.47
CA GLY A 149 4.57 -1.51 -9.40
C GLY A 149 3.91 -0.42 -10.23
N ALA A 150 3.52 -0.71 -11.47
CA ALA A 150 2.84 0.25 -12.34
C ALA A 150 1.48 0.70 -11.77
N LYS A 151 0.70 -0.23 -11.21
CA LYS A 151 -0.52 0.10 -10.47
C LYS A 151 -0.22 0.94 -9.23
N MET A 152 0.85 0.63 -8.50
CA MET A 152 1.24 1.34 -7.29
C MET A 152 1.71 2.77 -7.56
N ILE A 153 2.29 3.08 -8.73
CA ILE A 153 2.56 4.46 -9.15
C ILE A 153 1.26 5.28 -9.19
N ALA A 154 0.21 4.76 -9.81
CA ALA A 154 -1.07 5.44 -9.87
C ALA A 154 -1.73 5.55 -8.48
N ASN A 155 -1.65 4.51 -7.66
CA ASN A 155 -2.17 4.54 -6.29
C ASN A 155 -1.48 5.62 -5.44
N GLY A 156 -0.15 5.71 -5.49
CA GLY A 156 0.60 6.75 -4.81
C GLY A 156 0.26 8.16 -5.31
N ALA A 157 0.10 8.34 -6.63
CA ALA A 157 -0.33 9.59 -7.22
C ALA A 157 -1.74 9.99 -6.74
N LEU A 158 -2.70 9.04 -6.68
CA LEU A 158 -4.03 9.29 -6.12
C LEU A 158 -3.97 9.68 -4.65
N MET A 159 -3.20 8.97 -3.84
CA MET A 159 -3.09 9.28 -2.41
C MET A 159 -2.63 10.71 -2.16
N ALA A 160 -1.73 11.24 -3.00
CA ALA A 160 -1.23 12.59 -2.87
C ALA A 160 -2.16 13.65 -3.49
N PHE A 161 -2.71 13.39 -4.68
CA PHE A 161 -3.34 14.44 -5.48
C PHE A 161 -4.87 14.34 -5.59
N LEU A 162 -5.49 13.21 -5.29
CA LEU A 162 -6.96 13.12 -5.24
C LEU A 162 -7.56 14.07 -4.17
N PRO A 163 -6.98 14.24 -2.96
CA PRO A 163 -7.47 15.23 -2.02
C PRO A 163 -7.39 16.66 -2.55
N ILE A 164 -6.27 17.02 -3.17
CA ILE A 164 -6.06 18.37 -3.70
C ILE A 164 -7.03 18.63 -4.86
N TYR A 165 -7.17 17.66 -5.77
CA TYR A 165 -8.13 17.73 -6.86
C TYR A 165 -9.57 17.81 -6.35
N GLY A 166 -9.96 16.94 -5.42
CA GLY A 166 -11.31 16.93 -4.83
C GLY A 166 -11.69 18.27 -4.23
N LEU A 167 -10.80 18.85 -3.42
CA LEU A 167 -11.01 20.19 -2.86
C LEU A 167 -11.10 21.27 -3.95
N SER A 168 -10.32 21.18 -5.02
CA SER A 168 -10.34 22.15 -6.13
C SER A 168 -11.64 22.12 -6.93
N VAL A 169 -12.35 21.00 -6.95
CA VAL A 169 -13.67 20.85 -7.60
C VAL A 169 -14.85 21.04 -6.63
N GLY A 170 -14.56 21.51 -5.41
CA GLY A 170 -15.56 21.92 -4.43
C GLY A 170 -16.01 20.82 -3.45
N LEU A 171 -15.33 19.67 -3.41
CA LEU A 171 -15.60 18.65 -2.39
C LEU A 171 -15.11 19.12 -1.02
N ASN A 172 -15.79 18.70 0.02
CA ASN A 172 -15.30 18.87 1.38
C ASN A 172 -14.36 17.73 1.81
N PRO A 173 -13.52 17.91 2.85
CA PRO A 173 -12.57 16.87 3.30
C PRO A 173 -13.23 15.54 3.68
N GLY A 174 -14.46 15.56 4.19
CA GLY A 174 -15.23 14.36 4.51
C GLY A 174 -15.57 13.54 3.26
N GLU A 175 -16.01 14.21 2.19
CA GLU A 175 -16.26 13.59 0.89
C GLU A 175 -15.00 12.99 0.30
N VAL A 176 -13.87 13.69 0.39
CA VAL A 176 -12.56 13.15 -0.03
C VAL A 176 -12.19 11.89 0.77
N GLY A 177 -12.42 11.90 2.08
CA GLY A 177 -12.24 10.72 2.93
C GLY A 177 -13.10 9.53 2.47
N LEU A 178 -14.35 9.79 2.06
CA LEU A 178 -15.25 8.77 1.53
C LEU A 178 -14.77 8.19 0.19
N LEU A 179 -14.14 8.97 -0.68
CA LEU A 179 -13.55 8.44 -1.93
C LEU A 179 -12.52 7.34 -1.62
N PHE A 180 -11.61 7.57 -0.68
CA PHE A 180 -10.64 6.57 -0.24
C PHE A 180 -11.29 5.41 0.51
N GLY A 181 -12.31 5.68 1.33
CA GLY A 181 -13.07 4.66 2.02
C GLY A 181 -13.72 3.67 1.05
N VAL A 182 -14.41 4.18 0.03
CA VAL A 182 -15.05 3.34 -1.01
C VAL A 182 -14.02 2.58 -1.84
N GLN A 183 -12.91 3.23 -2.24
CA GLN A 183 -11.80 2.57 -2.91
C GLN A 183 -11.29 1.38 -2.10
N GLY A 184 -11.01 1.61 -0.82
CA GLY A 184 -10.48 0.60 0.08
C GLY A 184 -11.47 -0.55 0.35
N ILE A 185 -12.75 -0.23 0.62
CA ILE A 185 -13.82 -1.23 0.83
C ILE A 185 -13.98 -2.10 -0.42
N THR A 186 -14.05 -1.48 -1.59
CA THR A 186 -14.17 -2.22 -2.86
C THR A 186 -12.97 -3.12 -3.09
N SER A 187 -11.75 -2.60 -2.86
CA SER A 187 -10.52 -3.41 -2.95
C SER A 187 -10.54 -4.58 -1.96
N PHE A 188 -10.88 -4.33 -0.71
CA PHE A 188 -10.88 -5.34 0.35
C PHE A 188 -11.82 -6.52 0.03
N PHE A 189 -13.08 -6.24 -0.30
CA PHE A 189 -14.05 -7.30 -0.59
C PHE A 189 -13.82 -7.99 -1.94
N SER A 190 -13.23 -7.30 -2.90
CA SER A 190 -12.95 -7.87 -4.22
C SER A 190 -11.74 -8.79 -4.23
N LYS A 191 -10.72 -8.56 -3.40
CA LYS A 191 -9.48 -9.37 -3.37
C LYS A 191 -9.71 -10.88 -3.25
N PRO A 192 -10.50 -11.39 -2.27
CA PRO A 192 -10.73 -12.83 -2.15
C PRO A 192 -11.56 -13.41 -3.30
N ILE A 193 -12.47 -12.61 -3.87
CA ILE A 193 -13.29 -13.02 -5.01
C ILE A 193 -12.41 -13.12 -6.25
N MET A 194 -11.62 -12.09 -6.52
CA MET A 194 -10.75 -12.02 -7.69
C MET A 194 -9.60 -13.03 -7.62
N GLY A 195 -9.14 -13.38 -6.42
CA GLY A 195 -8.21 -14.49 -6.24
C GLY A 195 -8.79 -15.81 -6.77
N ARG A 196 -10.03 -16.16 -6.39
CA ARG A 196 -10.71 -17.37 -6.88
C ARG A 196 -11.01 -17.31 -8.39
N VAL A 197 -11.40 -16.15 -8.89
CA VAL A 197 -11.62 -15.96 -10.34
C VAL A 197 -10.31 -16.13 -11.09
N SER A 198 -9.20 -15.61 -10.57
CA SER A 198 -7.86 -15.76 -11.12
C SER A 198 -7.39 -17.23 -11.19
N ASP A 199 -7.81 -18.05 -10.21
CA ASP A 199 -7.54 -19.49 -10.23
C ASP A 199 -8.26 -20.22 -11.39
N ARG A 200 -9.44 -19.74 -11.78
CA ARG A 200 -10.30 -20.38 -12.81
C ARG A 200 -10.03 -19.86 -14.22
N VAL A 201 -9.95 -18.55 -14.36
CA VAL A 201 -9.83 -17.86 -15.68
C VAL A 201 -8.36 -17.77 -16.11
N GLY A 202 -7.44 -17.88 -15.13
CA GLY A 202 -6.00 -17.74 -15.34
C GLY A 202 -5.49 -16.37 -14.89
N ARG A 203 -4.21 -16.34 -14.47
CA ARG A 203 -3.56 -15.14 -13.90
C ARG A 203 -3.39 -14.02 -14.91
N LYS A 204 -2.88 -14.37 -16.11
CA LYS A 204 -2.48 -13.38 -17.13
C LYS A 204 -3.62 -12.50 -17.61
N PRO A 205 -4.82 -13.02 -18.00
CA PRO A 205 -5.93 -12.17 -18.44
C PRO A 205 -6.40 -11.21 -17.35
N LEU A 206 -6.45 -11.67 -16.09
CA LEU A 206 -6.92 -10.82 -15.00
C LEU A 206 -5.93 -9.69 -14.68
N ILE A 207 -4.61 -9.96 -14.71
CA ILE A 207 -3.60 -8.90 -14.53
C ILE A 207 -3.81 -7.80 -15.58
N LEU A 208 -3.97 -8.16 -16.85
CA LEU A 208 -4.21 -7.21 -17.93
C LEU A 208 -5.53 -6.44 -17.73
N THR A 209 -6.63 -7.14 -17.48
CA THR A 209 -7.94 -6.53 -17.24
C THR A 209 -7.91 -5.57 -16.06
N GLY A 210 -7.28 -5.97 -14.95
CA GLY A 210 -7.14 -5.12 -13.78
C GLY A 210 -6.33 -3.85 -14.04
N LEU A 211 -5.23 -3.94 -14.82
CA LEU A 211 -4.44 -2.77 -15.22
C LEU A 211 -5.25 -1.82 -16.12
N PHE A 212 -6.02 -2.35 -17.06
CA PHE A 212 -6.89 -1.52 -17.92
C PHE A 212 -8.00 -0.83 -17.11
N ILE A 213 -8.58 -1.50 -16.12
CA ILE A 213 -9.57 -0.90 -15.22
C ILE A 213 -8.92 0.21 -14.40
N CYS A 214 -7.75 -0.04 -13.80
CA CYS A 214 -7.00 0.98 -13.07
C CYS A 214 -6.65 2.18 -13.95
N ALA A 215 -6.09 1.96 -15.14
CA ALA A 215 -5.72 3.02 -16.06
C ALA A 215 -6.93 3.83 -16.52
N GLY A 216 -8.03 3.16 -16.89
CA GLY A 216 -9.26 3.80 -17.35
C GLY A 216 -9.91 4.66 -16.26
N THR A 217 -10.08 4.11 -15.04
CA THR A 217 -10.66 4.87 -13.93
C THR A 217 -9.74 6.03 -13.52
N PHE A 218 -8.42 5.83 -13.50
CA PHE A 218 -7.44 6.85 -13.17
C PHE A 218 -7.48 8.03 -14.15
N VAL A 219 -7.53 7.78 -15.46
CA VAL A 219 -7.65 8.81 -16.50
C VAL A 219 -8.95 9.61 -16.37
N LEU A 220 -10.04 8.96 -15.98
CA LEU A 220 -11.35 9.61 -15.90
C LEU A 220 -11.53 10.48 -14.66
N ILE A 221 -10.78 10.22 -13.58
CA ILE A 221 -10.89 11.00 -12.33
C ILE A 221 -10.78 12.52 -12.57
N PRO A 222 -9.76 13.07 -13.26
CA PRO A 222 -9.62 14.51 -13.45
C PRO A 222 -10.61 15.12 -14.47
N HIS A 223 -11.51 14.32 -15.00
CA HIS A 223 -12.64 14.80 -15.85
C HIS A 223 -13.97 14.82 -15.07
N ALA A 224 -14.02 14.21 -13.89
CA ALA A 224 -15.21 14.15 -13.06
C ALA A 224 -15.17 15.25 -12.00
N THR A 225 -16.17 16.14 -12.00
CA THR A 225 -16.32 17.23 -11.02
C THR A 225 -17.47 16.96 -10.04
N TRP A 226 -18.24 15.92 -10.28
CA TRP A 226 -19.42 15.55 -9.48
C TRP A 226 -19.07 14.41 -8.52
N PHE A 227 -19.39 14.58 -7.23
CA PHE A 227 -19.02 13.64 -6.17
C PHE A 227 -19.42 12.18 -6.45
N PRO A 228 -20.65 11.84 -6.88
CA PRO A 228 -21.00 10.45 -7.18
C PRO A 228 -20.19 9.83 -8.33
N ALA A 229 -19.79 10.63 -9.33
CA ALA A 229 -18.91 10.13 -10.40
C ALA A 229 -17.51 9.82 -9.87
N LEU A 230 -16.96 10.69 -9.03
CA LEU A 230 -15.68 10.44 -8.36
C LEU A 230 -15.75 9.23 -7.43
N LEU A 231 -16.87 9.04 -6.72
CA LEU A 231 -17.10 7.87 -5.87
C LEU A 231 -17.09 6.57 -6.70
N LEU A 232 -17.79 6.56 -7.84
CA LEU A 232 -17.82 5.42 -8.75
C LEU A 232 -16.43 5.11 -9.34
N LEU A 233 -15.70 6.14 -9.73
CA LEU A 233 -14.34 5.99 -10.26
C LEU A 233 -13.36 5.50 -9.19
N SER A 234 -13.48 5.98 -7.96
CA SER A 234 -12.70 5.49 -6.82
C SER A 234 -13.01 4.01 -6.52
N ALA A 235 -14.28 3.62 -6.54
CA ALA A 235 -14.68 2.22 -6.43
C ALA A 235 -14.09 1.37 -7.58
N GLY A 236 -14.17 1.86 -8.80
CA GLY A 236 -13.60 1.20 -9.98
C GLY A 236 -12.09 1.02 -9.89
N PHE A 237 -11.37 2.05 -9.42
CA PHE A 237 -9.93 1.95 -9.18
C PHE A 237 -9.62 0.91 -8.10
N GLY A 238 -10.35 0.92 -6.98
CA GLY A 238 -10.21 -0.07 -5.91
C GLY A 238 -10.50 -1.51 -6.37
N TYR A 239 -11.48 -1.68 -7.26
CA TYR A 239 -11.75 -2.99 -7.88
C TYR A 239 -10.58 -3.42 -8.78
N GLY A 240 -10.12 -2.56 -9.70
CA GLY A 240 -8.97 -2.83 -10.56
C GLY A 240 -7.71 -3.17 -9.75
N GLU A 241 -7.45 -2.42 -8.66
CA GLU A 241 -6.37 -2.69 -7.70
C GLU A 241 -6.47 -4.10 -7.11
N ALA A 242 -7.67 -4.52 -6.69
CA ALA A 242 -7.90 -5.85 -6.14
C ALA A 242 -7.59 -6.95 -7.18
N VAL A 243 -8.05 -6.75 -8.42
CA VAL A 243 -7.80 -7.68 -9.53
C VAL A 243 -6.31 -7.83 -9.81
N VAL A 244 -5.57 -6.72 -9.93
CA VAL A 244 -4.12 -6.75 -10.17
C VAL A 244 -3.42 -7.41 -9.00
N THR A 245 -3.61 -6.92 -7.76
CA THR A 245 -2.86 -7.39 -6.58
C THR A 245 -3.07 -8.88 -6.33
N SER A 246 -4.31 -9.37 -6.34
CA SER A 246 -4.59 -10.79 -6.09
C SER A 246 -3.99 -11.69 -7.17
N SER A 247 -4.07 -11.26 -8.44
CA SER A 247 -3.58 -12.06 -9.57
C SER A 247 -2.04 -12.02 -9.69
N THR A 248 -1.40 -10.87 -9.47
CA THR A 248 0.07 -10.76 -9.50
C THR A 248 0.72 -11.53 -8.36
N SER A 249 0.20 -11.40 -7.13
CA SER A 249 0.75 -12.13 -5.99
C SER A 249 0.63 -13.64 -6.16
N ALA A 250 -0.53 -14.13 -6.65
CA ALA A 250 -0.70 -15.53 -6.95
C ALA A 250 0.22 -15.99 -8.09
N PHE A 251 0.39 -15.17 -9.15
CA PHE A 251 1.25 -15.53 -10.26
C PHE A 251 2.74 -15.52 -9.90
N VAL A 252 3.19 -14.58 -9.05
CA VAL A 252 4.55 -14.61 -8.49
C VAL A 252 4.77 -15.87 -7.65
N ALA A 253 3.78 -16.29 -6.87
CA ALA A 253 3.85 -17.55 -6.12
C ALA A 253 3.94 -18.75 -7.04
N ASP A 254 3.14 -18.82 -8.10
CA ASP A 254 3.16 -19.90 -9.10
C ASP A 254 4.51 -19.98 -9.88
N LEU A 255 5.17 -18.84 -10.07
CA LEU A 255 6.48 -18.73 -10.77
C LEU A 255 7.69 -18.97 -9.85
N SER A 256 7.48 -19.05 -8.54
CA SER A 256 8.54 -19.16 -7.54
C SER A 256 8.60 -20.59 -6.98
N GLU A 257 9.81 -21.12 -6.81
CA GLU A 257 9.99 -22.34 -6.04
C GLU A 257 9.73 -22.10 -4.54
N LEU A 258 9.32 -23.12 -3.79
CA LEU A 258 9.07 -23.04 -2.34
C LEU A 258 10.23 -22.40 -1.57
N LYS A 259 11.49 -22.67 -1.98
CA LYS A 259 12.69 -22.09 -1.35
C LYS A 259 12.89 -20.60 -1.64
N THR A 260 12.37 -20.09 -2.75
CA THR A 260 12.53 -18.71 -3.21
C THR A 260 11.24 -17.90 -3.14
N LEU A 261 10.13 -18.51 -2.71
CA LEU A 261 8.81 -17.85 -2.61
C LEU A 261 8.87 -16.57 -1.79
N GLY A 262 9.50 -16.61 -0.61
CA GLY A 262 9.66 -15.42 0.23
C GLY A 262 10.45 -14.29 -0.46
N ALA A 263 11.50 -14.64 -1.21
CA ALA A 263 12.26 -13.67 -1.99
C ALA A 263 11.45 -13.12 -3.18
N GLY A 264 10.63 -13.95 -3.84
CA GLY A 264 9.73 -13.53 -4.91
C GLY A 264 8.68 -12.52 -4.43
N MET A 265 8.00 -12.83 -3.33
CA MET A 265 7.03 -11.93 -2.70
C MET A 265 7.69 -10.64 -2.17
N GLY A 266 8.90 -10.74 -1.61
CA GLY A 266 9.68 -9.58 -1.18
C GLY A 266 10.09 -8.68 -2.35
N MET A 267 10.48 -9.25 -3.49
CA MET A 267 10.78 -8.51 -4.72
C MET A 267 9.55 -7.77 -5.23
N GLN A 268 8.39 -8.44 -5.27
CA GLN A 268 7.10 -7.82 -5.64
C GLN A 268 6.78 -6.64 -4.71
N GLY A 269 6.89 -6.84 -3.39
CA GLY A 269 6.67 -5.78 -2.42
C GLY A 269 7.60 -4.59 -2.63
N THR A 270 8.91 -4.84 -2.80
CA THR A 270 9.90 -3.78 -3.05
C THR A 270 9.59 -2.97 -4.32
N ILE A 271 9.25 -3.65 -5.43
CA ILE A 271 8.87 -2.98 -6.68
C ILE A 271 7.57 -2.19 -6.50
N GLY A 272 6.60 -2.74 -5.75
CA GLY A 272 5.36 -2.06 -5.39
C GLY A 272 5.62 -0.80 -4.57
N ASP A 273 6.46 -0.87 -3.53
CA ASP A 273 6.80 0.25 -2.65
C ASP A 273 7.54 1.36 -3.40
N ILE A 274 8.49 1.00 -4.28
CA ILE A 274 9.15 1.96 -5.18
C ILE A 274 8.12 2.65 -6.08
N GLY A 275 7.19 1.87 -6.66
CA GLY A 275 6.10 2.42 -7.45
C GLY A 275 5.25 3.40 -6.65
N HIS A 276 4.81 3.00 -5.47
CA HIS A 276 3.99 3.84 -4.59
C HIS A 276 4.70 5.13 -4.17
N ALA A 277 5.96 5.06 -3.80
CA ALA A 277 6.76 6.22 -3.42
C ALA A 277 7.07 7.16 -4.61
N SER A 278 7.28 6.61 -5.81
CA SER A 278 7.54 7.41 -7.01
C SER A 278 6.28 8.10 -7.58
N GLY A 279 5.09 7.55 -7.29
CA GLY A 279 3.82 8.08 -7.78
C GLY A 279 3.59 9.56 -7.48
N PRO A 280 3.66 10.00 -6.21
CA PRO A 280 3.51 11.41 -5.85
C PRO A 280 4.56 12.33 -6.51
N LEU A 281 5.81 11.86 -6.62
CA LEU A 281 6.89 12.63 -7.24
C LEU A 281 6.62 12.85 -8.73
N LEU A 282 6.28 11.79 -9.46
CA LEU A 282 5.94 11.86 -10.88
C LEU A 282 4.71 12.74 -11.11
N ALA A 283 3.64 12.51 -10.34
CA ALA A 283 2.42 13.29 -10.46
C ALA A 283 2.67 14.78 -10.14
N GLY A 284 3.47 15.08 -9.11
CA GLY A 284 3.80 16.45 -8.72
C GLY A 284 4.53 17.20 -9.83
N VAL A 285 5.56 16.60 -10.43
CA VAL A 285 6.31 17.20 -11.55
C VAL A 285 5.39 17.40 -12.77
N LEU A 286 4.57 16.41 -13.10
CA LEU A 286 3.68 16.50 -14.25
C LEU A 286 2.58 17.56 -14.03
N ILE A 287 1.95 17.60 -12.85
CA ILE A 287 0.89 18.57 -12.54
C ILE A 287 1.45 20.00 -12.48
N ALA A 288 2.69 20.17 -12.01
CA ALA A 288 3.35 21.48 -11.99
C ALA A 288 3.67 22.01 -13.40
N SER A 289 3.88 21.13 -14.38
CA SER A 289 4.21 21.49 -15.77
C SER A 289 3.01 21.48 -16.71
N MET A 290 1.89 20.85 -16.32
CA MET A 290 0.67 20.72 -17.14
C MET A 290 -0.58 20.65 -16.24
N ASN A 291 -1.74 20.37 -16.82
CA ASN A 291 -2.98 20.18 -16.06
C ASN A 291 -3.11 18.76 -15.50
N TYR A 292 -4.09 18.54 -14.58
CA TYR A 292 -4.39 17.24 -13.98
C TYR A 292 -4.73 16.18 -15.03
N GLN A 293 -5.50 16.53 -16.08
CA GLN A 293 -5.94 15.61 -17.11
C GLN A 293 -4.74 14.98 -17.85
N ASN A 294 -3.81 15.81 -18.30
CA ASN A 294 -2.62 15.34 -19.02
C ASN A 294 -1.66 14.57 -18.09
N ALA A 295 -1.47 15.03 -16.87
CA ALA A 295 -0.61 14.36 -15.89
C ALA A 295 -1.12 12.94 -15.58
N PHE A 296 -2.42 12.80 -15.33
CA PHE A 296 -3.04 11.51 -15.06
C PHE A 296 -3.04 10.61 -16.31
N ALA A 297 -3.26 11.18 -17.50
CA ALA A 297 -3.18 10.42 -18.76
C ALA A 297 -1.76 9.85 -19.00
N ILE A 298 -0.71 10.60 -18.70
CA ILE A 298 0.67 10.11 -18.80
C ILE A 298 0.92 8.97 -17.80
N ILE A 299 0.49 9.11 -16.55
CA ILE A 299 0.66 8.03 -15.55
C ILE A 299 -0.15 6.79 -15.94
N ALA A 300 -1.37 6.96 -16.45
CA ALA A 300 -2.17 5.84 -16.95
C ALA A 300 -1.52 5.15 -18.14
N SER A 301 -0.86 5.90 -19.04
CA SER A 301 -0.15 5.32 -20.17
C SER A 301 0.99 4.40 -19.75
N LEU A 302 1.63 4.67 -18.60
CA LEU A 302 2.64 3.76 -18.02
C LEU A 302 2.03 2.39 -17.64
N GLN A 303 0.79 2.37 -17.13
CA GLN A 303 0.10 1.11 -16.83
C GLN A 303 -0.23 0.33 -18.12
N ILE A 304 -0.65 1.04 -19.16
CA ILE A 304 -0.95 0.43 -20.48
C ILE A 304 0.33 -0.11 -21.12
N LEU A 305 1.42 0.64 -21.07
CA LEU A 305 2.74 0.19 -21.55
C LEU A 305 3.23 -1.03 -20.78
N ALA A 306 3.08 -1.02 -19.46
CA ALA A 306 3.40 -2.17 -18.62
C ALA A 306 2.55 -3.40 -19.03
N ALA A 307 1.24 -3.21 -19.23
CA ALA A 307 0.35 -4.29 -19.70
C ALA A 307 0.80 -4.84 -21.06
N GLY A 308 1.20 -3.98 -21.98
CA GLY A 308 1.75 -4.38 -23.28
C GLY A 308 3.04 -5.19 -23.17
N LEU A 309 3.98 -4.71 -22.34
CA LEU A 309 5.23 -5.42 -22.03
C LEU A 309 4.96 -6.80 -21.41
N PHE A 310 4.04 -6.86 -20.46
CA PHE A 310 3.64 -8.11 -19.82
C PHE A 310 3.07 -9.09 -20.85
N TRP A 311 2.14 -8.63 -21.68
CA TRP A 311 1.53 -9.46 -22.73
C TRP A 311 2.58 -10.01 -23.70
N LEU A 312 3.49 -9.16 -24.22
CA LEU A 312 4.56 -9.55 -25.13
C LEU A 312 5.51 -10.58 -24.51
N THR A 313 5.89 -10.34 -23.25
CA THR A 313 6.82 -11.22 -22.52
C THR A 313 6.16 -12.56 -22.22
N MET A 314 4.92 -12.54 -21.73
CA MET A 314 4.23 -13.76 -21.28
C MET A 314 3.62 -14.60 -22.43
N ARG A 315 3.45 -14.03 -23.61
CA ARG A 315 3.03 -14.77 -24.81
C ARG A 315 4.07 -15.80 -25.27
N ARG A 316 5.35 -15.54 -25.05
CA ARG A 316 6.46 -16.41 -25.43
C ARG A 316 6.61 -17.65 -24.55
N TYR A 317 5.83 -17.74 -23.48
CA TYR A 317 5.94 -18.77 -22.45
C TYR A 317 4.60 -19.54 -22.24
N GLN A 318 3.90 -19.78 -23.35
CA GLN A 318 2.79 -20.74 -23.42
C GLN A 318 3.31 -22.15 -23.64
#